data_c3e65adabf5a629a651850146941286c
#
_entry.id   c3e65adabf5a629a651850146941286c
#
_cell.length_a   1.000
_cell.length_b   1.000
_cell.length_c   1.000
_cell.angle_alpha   90.00
_cell.angle_beta   90.00
_cell.angle_gamma   90.00
#
_symmetry.space_group_name_H-M   'P 1'
#
loop_
_entity.id
_entity.type
_entity.pdbx_description
1 polymer ?
#
loop_
_entity_poly.entity_id
_entity_poly.type
_entity_poly.pdbx_seq_one_letter_code
_entity_poly.pdbx_strand_id
1 'polypeptide(L)'
;MKSILILFLLGFTFSYNRIGAANYALKYCNNYNPNYNKYSQQNIESVNFVSQCISIGGGQDFEGCEGRDDKGMFKFAVDLEICLMKKGWKKTAIPKKGIPMLYVDVHSYAWIMTDDKVINNQVTYCSHIPDRCEAKGPSKIGVYYSL
;
A
#
# COMPACT_ATOMS: atom_id res chain seq x y z
N MET A 1 -19.75 -49.21 11.23
CA MET A 1 -18.64 -48.43 10.65
C MET A 1 -19.10 -47.02 10.44
N LYS A 2 -18.54 -46.03 11.19
CA LYS A 2 -18.88 -44.60 11.04
C LYS A 2 -17.80 -43.96 10.16
N SER A 3 -18.18 -43.57 8.94
CA SER A 3 -17.30 -42.84 8.03
C SER A 3 -17.14 -41.42 8.53
N ILE A 4 -15.92 -41.04 8.90
CA ILE A 4 -15.57 -39.66 9.25
C ILE A 4 -15.27 -38.93 7.94
N LEU A 5 -16.15 -38.02 7.52
CA LEU A 5 -15.94 -37.13 6.41
C LEU A 5 -14.98 -36.00 6.88
N ILE A 6 -13.71 -36.10 6.51
CA ILE A 6 -12.72 -35.01 6.78
C ILE A 6 -12.93 -33.97 5.69
N LEU A 7 -13.56 -32.84 6.04
CA LEU A 7 -13.70 -31.67 5.20
C LEU A 7 -12.37 -30.91 5.18
N PHE A 8 -11.59 -31.06 4.10
CA PHE A 8 -10.43 -30.20 3.86
C PHE A 8 -10.92 -28.80 3.50
N LEU A 9 -10.92 -27.90 4.46
CA LEU A 9 -11.02 -26.46 4.20
C LEU A 9 -9.73 -26.02 3.51
N LEU A 10 -9.75 -25.95 2.19
CA LEU A 10 -8.74 -25.27 1.42
C LEU A 10 -8.81 -23.78 1.77
N GLY A 11 -7.99 -23.35 2.73
CA GLY A 11 -7.79 -21.94 3.01
C GLY A 11 -7.18 -21.27 1.77
N PHE A 12 -7.98 -20.54 1.02
CA PHE A 12 -7.44 -19.64 0.00
C PHE A 12 -6.66 -18.54 0.73
N THR A 13 -5.35 -18.69 0.80
CA THR A 13 -4.48 -17.58 1.16
C THR A 13 -4.49 -16.61 -0.02
N PHE A 14 -5.26 -15.53 0.07
CA PHE A 14 -5.14 -14.43 -0.87
C PHE A 14 -3.73 -13.85 -0.74
N SER A 15 -2.89 -14.16 -1.72
CA SER A 15 -1.56 -13.58 -1.83
C SER A 15 -1.70 -12.13 -2.30
N TYR A 16 -0.99 -11.20 -1.64
CA TYR A 16 -0.94 -9.81 -2.06
C TYR A 16 -0.46 -9.66 -3.51
N ASN A 17 -1.28 -9.00 -4.34
CA ASN A 17 -0.99 -8.78 -5.76
C ASN A 17 -0.19 -7.47 -5.96
N ARG A 18 1.13 -7.55 -5.88
CA ARG A 18 2.02 -6.39 -6.08
C ARG A 18 1.83 -5.72 -7.44
N ILE A 19 1.63 -6.49 -8.49
CA ILE A 19 1.42 -5.95 -9.85
C ILE A 19 0.11 -5.20 -9.92
N GLY A 20 -0.97 -5.74 -9.33
CA GLY A 20 -2.26 -5.06 -9.23
C GLY A 20 -2.16 -3.73 -8.49
N ALA A 21 -1.43 -3.68 -7.38
CA ALA A 21 -1.20 -2.46 -6.61
C ALA A 21 -0.46 -1.39 -7.43
N ALA A 22 0.62 -1.76 -8.14
CA ALA A 22 1.34 -0.84 -9.01
C ALA A 22 0.50 -0.36 -10.19
N ASN A 23 -0.30 -1.24 -10.80
CA ASN A 23 -1.19 -0.87 -11.91
C ASN A 23 -2.31 0.09 -11.44
N TYR A 24 -2.84 -0.12 -10.23
CA TYR A 24 -3.78 0.83 -9.62
C TYR A 24 -3.12 2.21 -9.44
N ALA A 25 -1.89 2.23 -8.92
CA ALA A 25 -1.13 3.46 -8.76
C ALA A 25 -0.94 4.21 -10.08
N LEU A 26 -0.49 3.53 -11.13
CA LEU A 26 -0.30 4.12 -12.46
C LEU A 26 -1.61 4.66 -13.06
N LYS A 27 -2.73 3.98 -12.83
CA LYS A 27 -4.04 4.41 -13.31
C LYS A 27 -4.52 5.69 -12.65
N TYR A 28 -4.24 5.87 -11.35
CA TYR A 28 -4.84 6.92 -10.55
C TYR A 28 -3.84 7.99 -10.05
N CYS A 29 -2.56 7.94 -10.40
CA CYS A 29 -1.55 8.88 -9.93
C CYS A 29 -1.78 10.35 -10.35
N ASN A 30 -2.45 10.58 -11.49
CA ASN A 30 -2.85 11.92 -11.96
C ASN A 30 -4.37 12.14 -11.88
N ASN A 31 -5.14 11.09 -11.62
CA ASN A 31 -6.60 11.14 -11.59
C ASN A 31 -7.09 10.46 -10.32
N TYR A 32 -7.78 11.20 -9.47
CA TYR A 32 -8.34 10.65 -8.24
C TYR A 32 -9.46 9.65 -8.55
N ASN A 33 -9.44 8.52 -7.85
CA ASN A 33 -10.55 7.57 -7.94
C ASN A 33 -11.79 8.17 -7.25
N PRO A 34 -12.89 8.43 -7.99
CA PRO A 34 -14.06 9.14 -7.46
C PRO A 34 -14.82 8.38 -6.36
N ASN A 35 -14.52 7.10 -6.16
CA ASN A 35 -15.15 6.28 -5.11
C ASN A 35 -14.52 6.49 -3.73
N TYR A 36 -13.40 7.24 -3.64
CA TYR A 36 -12.66 7.47 -2.41
C TYR A 36 -12.57 8.95 -2.07
N ASN A 37 -12.29 9.23 -0.80
CA ASN A 37 -12.12 10.60 -0.34
C ASN A 37 -10.86 11.23 -0.95
N LYS A 38 -10.99 12.51 -1.31
CA LYS A 38 -9.87 13.35 -1.74
C LYS A 38 -9.55 14.34 -0.63
N TYR A 39 -8.31 14.33 -0.19
CA TYR A 39 -7.81 15.23 0.85
C TYR A 39 -6.92 16.32 0.25
N SER A 40 -6.99 17.54 0.80
CA SER A 40 -6.12 18.66 0.37
C SER A 40 -4.75 18.66 1.05
N GLN A 41 -4.58 17.88 2.12
CA GLN A 41 -3.35 17.80 2.89
C GLN A 41 -2.46 16.67 2.37
N GLN A 42 -1.23 17.00 1.99
CA GLN A 42 -0.27 16.07 1.37
C GLN A 42 -0.04 14.79 2.19
N ASN A 43 0.18 14.94 3.50
CA ASN A 43 0.43 13.80 4.38
C ASN A 43 -0.75 12.84 4.49
N ILE A 44 -1.99 13.34 4.42
CA ILE A 44 -3.21 12.52 4.45
C ILE A 44 -3.45 11.90 3.09
N GLU A 45 -3.41 12.69 2.02
CA GLU A 45 -3.74 12.22 0.69
C GLU A 45 -2.77 11.17 0.16
N SER A 46 -1.46 11.33 0.40
CA SER A 46 -0.47 10.34 -0.04
C SER A 46 -0.68 8.97 0.64
N VAL A 47 -1.01 8.97 1.93
CA VAL A 47 -1.30 7.73 2.68
C VAL A 47 -2.63 7.12 2.24
N ASN A 48 -3.65 7.94 2.03
CA ASN A 48 -4.96 7.50 1.54
C ASN A 48 -4.82 6.83 0.17
N PHE A 49 -4.11 7.46 -0.77
CA PHE A 49 -3.83 6.91 -2.08
C PHE A 49 -3.07 5.58 -2.02
N VAL A 50 -2.01 5.49 -1.20
CA VAL A 50 -1.22 4.25 -1.05
C VAL A 50 -2.08 3.14 -0.44
N SER A 51 -2.94 3.45 0.54
CA SER A 51 -3.85 2.45 1.10
C SER A 51 -4.86 1.93 0.08
N GLN A 52 -5.35 2.76 -0.86
CA GLN A 52 -6.14 2.32 -2.00
C GLN A 52 -5.35 1.37 -2.92
N CYS A 53 -4.09 1.71 -3.23
CA CYS A 53 -3.24 0.84 -4.05
C CYS A 53 -3.07 -0.55 -3.42
N ILE A 54 -2.83 -0.59 -2.12
CA ILE A 54 -2.63 -1.84 -1.37
C ILE A 54 -3.94 -2.65 -1.29
N SER A 55 -5.04 -2.00 -0.94
CA SER A 55 -6.31 -2.69 -0.73
C SER A 55 -6.98 -3.04 -2.05
N ILE A 56 -7.25 -2.06 -2.90
CA ILE A 56 -8.05 -2.27 -4.11
C ILE A 56 -7.20 -2.88 -5.23
N GLY A 57 -6.00 -2.34 -5.44
CA GLY A 57 -5.09 -2.85 -6.46
C GLY A 57 -4.46 -4.19 -6.07
N GLY A 58 -4.02 -4.29 -4.82
CA GLY A 58 -3.28 -5.44 -4.30
C GLY A 58 -4.12 -6.51 -3.63
N GLY A 59 -5.40 -6.25 -3.35
CA GLY A 59 -6.31 -7.20 -2.71
C GLY A 59 -6.05 -7.42 -1.22
N GLN A 60 -5.30 -6.51 -0.55
CA GLN A 60 -5.08 -6.60 0.89
C GLN A 60 -6.31 -6.14 1.65
N ASP A 61 -6.88 -7.03 2.43
CA ASP A 61 -7.95 -6.71 3.35
C ASP A 61 -7.44 -5.93 4.57
N PHE A 62 -8.14 -4.83 4.91
CA PHE A 62 -7.90 -4.03 6.11
C PHE A 62 -8.95 -4.26 7.22
N GLU A 63 -9.76 -5.31 7.11
CA GLU A 63 -10.74 -5.64 8.15
C GLU A 63 -10.07 -5.79 9.52
N GLY A 64 -10.69 -5.24 10.56
CA GLY A 64 -10.18 -5.26 11.92
C GLY A 64 -9.02 -4.27 12.19
N CYS A 65 -8.63 -3.43 11.22
CA CYS A 65 -7.71 -2.32 11.46
C CYS A 65 -8.47 -1.04 11.84
N GLU A 66 -7.92 -0.28 12.78
CA GLU A 66 -8.42 1.03 13.20
C GLU A 66 -7.80 2.16 12.38
N GLY A 67 -8.27 3.41 12.54
CA GLY A 67 -7.71 4.61 11.90
C GLY A 67 -8.11 4.81 10.44
N ARG A 68 -9.08 4.04 9.93
CA ARG A 68 -9.60 4.18 8.56
C ARG A 68 -10.68 5.26 8.47
N ASP A 69 -10.79 5.87 7.30
CA ASP A 69 -11.91 6.76 6.97
C ASP A 69 -13.21 5.97 6.64
N ASP A 70 -14.29 6.69 6.31
CA ASP A 70 -15.59 6.11 5.95
C ASP A 70 -15.59 5.28 4.67
N LYS A 71 -14.52 5.38 3.86
CA LYS A 71 -14.28 4.56 2.66
C LYS A 71 -13.32 3.39 2.94
N GLY A 72 -12.91 3.21 4.19
CA GLY A 72 -12.02 2.13 4.62
C GLY A 72 -10.55 2.34 4.36
N MET A 73 -10.12 3.56 3.97
CA MET A 73 -8.74 3.91 3.66
C MET A 73 -8.09 4.68 4.81
N PHE A 74 -6.76 4.62 4.92
CA PHE A 74 -6.02 5.28 5.99
C PHE A 74 -5.73 6.75 5.65
N LYS A 75 -5.67 7.58 6.70
CA LYS A 75 -5.26 8.99 6.64
C LYS A 75 -3.84 9.21 7.15
N PHE A 76 -3.37 8.36 8.05
CA PHE A 76 -2.07 8.52 8.70
C PHE A 76 -1.19 7.30 8.46
N ALA A 77 0.10 7.57 8.21
CA ALA A 77 1.07 6.52 7.91
C ALA A 77 1.27 5.56 9.10
N VAL A 78 1.17 6.06 10.33
CA VAL A 78 1.28 5.24 11.54
C VAL A 78 0.14 4.21 11.63
N ASP A 79 -1.09 4.60 11.32
CA ASP A 79 -2.24 3.68 11.38
C ASP A 79 -2.14 2.61 10.27
N LEU A 80 -1.72 3.02 9.07
CA LEU A 80 -1.44 2.08 7.98
C LEU A 80 -0.30 1.13 8.35
N GLU A 81 0.80 1.61 8.94
CA GLU A 81 1.91 0.77 9.42
C GLU A 81 1.43 -0.28 10.41
N ILE A 82 0.71 0.15 11.45
CA ILE A 82 0.17 -0.75 12.49
C ILE A 82 -0.72 -1.83 11.84
N CYS A 83 -1.58 -1.43 10.90
CA CYS A 83 -2.42 -2.38 10.18
C CYS A 83 -1.61 -3.37 9.35
N LEU A 84 -0.64 -2.92 8.57
CA LEU A 84 0.21 -3.79 7.76
C LEU A 84 0.96 -4.80 8.62
N MET A 85 1.56 -4.36 9.74
CA MET A 85 2.24 -5.24 10.69
C MET A 85 1.27 -6.27 11.30
N LYS A 86 0.06 -5.87 11.68
CA LYS A 86 -1.00 -6.76 12.16
C LYS A 86 -1.40 -7.82 11.12
N LYS A 87 -1.35 -7.47 9.83
CA LYS A 87 -1.64 -8.37 8.70
C LYS A 87 -0.43 -9.23 8.29
N GLY A 88 0.66 -9.20 9.05
CA GLY A 88 1.84 -10.04 8.81
C GLY A 88 2.91 -9.44 7.91
N TRP A 89 2.74 -8.20 7.46
CA TRP A 89 3.76 -7.50 6.67
C TRP A 89 5.00 -7.23 7.50
N LYS A 90 6.15 -7.22 6.86
CA LYS A 90 7.46 -7.00 7.48
C LYS A 90 8.16 -5.81 6.85
N LYS A 91 8.95 -5.11 7.66
CA LYS A 91 9.88 -4.08 7.17
C LYS A 91 10.95 -4.72 6.28
N THR A 92 11.24 -4.10 5.16
CA THR A 92 12.29 -4.55 4.23
C THR A 92 13.12 -3.36 3.74
N ALA A 93 14.39 -3.59 3.44
CA ALA A 93 15.26 -2.60 2.81
C ALA A 93 15.23 -2.68 1.28
N ILE A 94 14.50 -3.66 0.72
CA ILE A 94 14.50 -3.94 -0.72
C ILE A 94 13.21 -3.40 -1.33
N PRO A 95 13.25 -2.29 -2.09
CA PRO A 95 12.11 -1.83 -2.85
C PRO A 95 11.76 -2.83 -3.94
N LYS A 96 10.47 -3.06 -4.12
CA LYS A 96 9.93 -3.90 -5.20
C LYS A 96 8.66 -3.25 -5.75
N LYS A 97 8.39 -3.48 -7.02
CA LYS A 97 7.15 -3.04 -7.66
C LYS A 97 5.93 -3.46 -6.85
N GLY A 98 5.04 -2.50 -6.58
CA GLY A 98 3.78 -2.71 -5.87
C GLY A 98 3.88 -2.78 -4.35
N ILE A 99 5.06 -2.59 -3.74
CA ILE A 99 5.15 -2.45 -2.28
C ILE A 99 5.09 -0.98 -1.86
N PRO A 100 4.49 -0.67 -0.69
CA PRO A 100 4.50 0.68 -0.16
C PRO A 100 5.85 1.02 0.49
N MET A 101 6.19 2.29 0.42
CA MET A 101 7.15 2.92 1.30
C MET A 101 6.42 3.92 2.18
N LEU A 102 6.61 3.83 3.49
CA LEU A 102 6.03 4.74 4.46
C LEU A 102 7.13 5.55 5.13
N TYR A 103 6.86 6.84 5.30
CA TYR A 103 7.63 7.74 6.11
C TYR A 103 6.79 8.13 7.32
N VAL A 104 7.11 7.53 8.47
CA VAL A 104 6.30 7.64 9.69
C VAL A 104 7.00 8.60 10.65
N ASP A 105 6.78 9.90 10.48
CA ASP A 105 7.20 10.97 11.38
C ASP A 105 6.17 12.12 11.38
N VAL A 106 6.57 13.30 11.86
CA VAL A 106 5.73 14.51 11.86
C VAL A 106 5.26 14.96 10.48
N HIS A 107 5.90 14.50 9.40
CA HIS A 107 5.55 14.83 8.01
C HIS A 107 4.93 13.65 7.26
N SER A 108 4.55 12.60 7.96
CA SER A 108 3.97 11.35 7.45
C SER A 108 3.53 11.38 5.98
N TYR A 109 4.18 10.62 5.11
CA TYR A 109 3.75 10.43 3.73
C TYR A 109 4.06 9.02 3.24
N ALA A 110 3.45 8.66 2.12
CA ALA A 110 3.57 7.33 1.56
C ALA A 110 3.73 7.36 0.03
N TRP A 111 4.48 6.41 -0.47
CA TRP A 111 4.66 6.13 -1.90
C TRP A 111 4.34 4.68 -2.19
N ILE A 112 3.94 4.40 -3.41
CA ILE A 112 3.85 3.03 -3.93
C ILE A 112 4.89 2.85 -5.04
N MET A 113 5.69 1.81 -4.96
CA MET A 113 6.73 1.53 -5.96
C MET A 113 6.10 1.04 -7.25
N THR A 114 6.55 1.59 -8.38
CA THR A 114 6.06 1.20 -9.72
C THR A 114 7.09 0.43 -10.55
N ASP A 115 8.34 0.32 -10.06
CA ASP A 115 9.41 -0.49 -10.66
C ASP A 115 10.15 -1.29 -9.58
N ASP A 116 10.76 -2.40 -9.97
CA ASP A 116 11.65 -3.21 -9.13
C ASP A 116 13.10 -2.69 -9.11
N LYS A 117 13.44 -1.76 -10.00
CA LYS A 117 14.82 -1.30 -10.20
C LYS A 117 15.16 -0.13 -9.29
N VAL A 118 16.31 -0.23 -8.65
CA VAL A 118 17.01 0.89 -8.00
C VAL A 118 18.16 1.33 -8.90
N ILE A 119 18.10 2.54 -9.43
CA ILE A 119 19.15 3.10 -10.29
C ILE A 119 19.70 4.35 -9.63
N ASN A 120 21.01 4.40 -9.41
CA ASN A 120 21.71 5.52 -8.75
C ASN A 120 21.08 5.90 -7.39
N ASN A 121 20.74 4.92 -6.56
CA ASN A 121 20.03 5.10 -5.30
C ASN A 121 18.64 5.75 -5.42
N GLN A 122 18.02 5.67 -6.59
CA GLN A 122 16.66 6.16 -6.83
C GLN A 122 15.71 5.01 -7.15
N VAL A 123 14.47 5.14 -6.68
CA VAL A 123 13.33 4.27 -6.99
C VAL A 123 12.33 5.03 -7.85
N THR A 124 11.50 4.28 -8.58
CA THR A 124 10.37 4.84 -9.33
C THR A 124 9.08 4.61 -8.53
N TYR A 125 8.29 5.65 -8.35
CA TYR A 125 7.10 5.61 -7.51
C TYR A 125 5.96 6.48 -8.02
N CYS A 126 4.76 6.23 -7.49
CA CYS A 126 3.60 7.11 -7.58
C CYS A 126 3.18 7.59 -6.18
N SER A 127 2.65 8.81 -6.11
CA SER A 127 2.02 9.39 -4.91
C SER A 127 1.04 10.49 -5.31
N HIS A 128 0.18 10.90 -4.36
CA HIS A 128 -0.62 12.11 -4.49
C HIS A 128 -0.06 13.23 -3.63
N ILE A 129 -0.33 14.45 -4.03
CA ILE A 129 0.08 15.75 -3.48
C ILE A 129 1.58 15.80 -3.08
N PRO A 130 2.42 16.26 -4.01
CA PRO A 130 2.06 16.54 -5.40
C PRO A 130 1.79 15.25 -6.18
N ASP A 131 0.89 15.31 -7.15
CA ASP A 131 0.59 14.17 -8.00
C ASP A 131 1.87 13.76 -8.76
N ARG A 132 2.30 12.54 -8.53
CA ARG A 132 3.53 11.99 -9.09
C ARG A 132 3.26 10.63 -9.69
N CYS A 133 3.49 10.55 -11.00
CA CYS A 133 3.40 9.31 -11.74
C CYS A 133 4.80 8.93 -12.21
N GLU A 134 5.26 7.75 -11.84
CA GLU A 134 6.60 7.24 -12.19
C GLU A 134 7.73 8.23 -11.89
N ALA A 135 7.58 9.00 -10.81
CA ALA A 135 8.61 9.93 -10.37
C ALA A 135 9.83 9.18 -9.82
N LYS A 136 10.99 9.81 -9.89
CA LYS A 136 12.22 9.31 -9.27
C LYS A 136 12.40 9.94 -7.90
N GLY A 137 12.73 9.13 -6.92
CA GLY A 137 13.00 9.57 -5.56
C GLY A 137 14.08 8.73 -4.88
N PRO A 138 14.65 9.22 -3.77
CA PRO A 138 15.71 8.50 -3.07
C PRO A 138 15.20 7.18 -2.48
N SER A 139 15.96 6.11 -2.64
CA SER A 139 15.60 4.76 -2.16
C SER A 139 15.67 4.58 -0.64
N LYS A 140 16.25 5.54 0.09
CA LYS A 140 16.52 5.42 1.53
C LYS A 140 15.79 6.47 2.38
N ILE A 141 14.70 7.04 1.88
CA ILE A 141 13.98 8.09 2.60
C ILE A 141 12.94 7.56 3.61
N GLY A 142 12.48 6.34 3.44
CA GLY A 142 11.46 5.73 4.29
C GLY A 142 11.66 4.23 4.45
N VAL A 143 10.67 3.55 4.99
CA VAL A 143 10.67 2.11 5.23
C VAL A 143 9.73 1.43 4.26
N TYR A 144 10.20 0.38 3.59
CA TYR A 144 9.38 -0.47 2.72
C TYR A 144 8.72 -1.59 3.53
N TYR A 145 7.54 -2.03 3.07
CA TYR A 145 6.78 -3.11 3.70
C TYR A 145 6.40 -4.15 2.66
N SER A 146 6.61 -5.42 3.00
CA SER A 146 6.22 -6.56 2.16
C SER A 146 5.65 -7.71 2.99
N LEU A 147 4.75 -8.48 2.41
CA LEU A 147 4.35 -9.79 2.88
C LEU A 147 5.40 -10.84 2.57
#